data_0fddb84abd15a5352fd7520532d7bdce
#
_entry.id   0fddb84abd15a5352fd7520532d7bdce
#
_cell.length_a   1.000
_cell.length_b   1.000
_cell.length_c   1.000
_cell.angle_alpha   90.00
_cell.angle_beta   90.00
_cell.angle_gamma   90.00
#
_symmetry.space_group_name_H-M   'P 1'
#
loop_
_entity.id
_entity.type
_entity.pdbx_description
1 polymer ?
#
loop_
_entity_poly.entity_id
_entity_poly.type
_entity_poly.pdbx_seq_one_letter_code
_entity_poly.pdbx_strand_id
1 'polypeptide(L)'
;MVTGAPLFQPDAETLRKALDAVSQQAEDNVRKQNLSVMDRLWGAVGTLLAPSLTIMLRIRVHRGRELPHRLRERMGLGGGLRPSGSLLWIHAASVGETLCARPLMDDLLERQPDLKILFTTATVTGAEIVAAHPEFGKRVLHRFIPHDVPRWFGRFLKRWKPNGAVFVESELWPGIITACCRRNIPTMVVNGRLSDRSARRWAKAGTLTRRMFSRLTWVAARGPEDATHFRSLGASPVYEDGDLKQDAAPLSCDEQELKRLKARIGDRPVFVAASTHPGEEELVLEAAAIARQKRPNLLTILIPRHPSRGEELAQRFGFPRRSQGQDPSATMPVWIADTLGELGLLYRLTDSCFIGNSLTGKGGGHNPFEPLRLGIPTATGPLMDNWREAMILLQDYLHIVRDVATLAEWMNAPPSTASTAGLQRSVVSRLSPRILETLGR
;
A
#
# COMPACT_ATOMS: atom_id res chain seq x y z
N MET A 1 36.10 -44.42 17.21
CA MET A 1 35.49 -44.95 15.99
C MET A 1 34.35 -44.01 15.62
N VAL A 2 34.57 -43.17 14.61
CA VAL A 2 33.53 -42.24 14.11
C VAL A 2 32.86 -42.96 12.94
N THR A 3 31.64 -43.42 13.17
CA THR A 3 30.81 -44.05 12.12
C THR A 3 30.33 -42.96 11.17
N GLY A 4 30.89 -42.92 9.97
CA GLY A 4 30.42 -42.05 8.87
C GLY A 4 29.01 -42.44 8.49
N ALA A 5 28.11 -41.43 8.52
CA ALA A 5 26.78 -41.56 7.93
C ALA A 5 26.92 -41.85 6.43
N PRO A 6 26.10 -42.71 5.83
CA PRO A 6 26.18 -43.00 4.40
C PRO A 6 25.80 -41.71 3.63
N LEU A 7 26.69 -41.31 2.72
CA LEU A 7 26.42 -40.27 1.73
C LEU A 7 25.24 -40.75 0.86
N PHE A 8 24.12 -40.03 0.95
CA PHE A 8 22.96 -40.28 0.12
C PHE A 8 23.33 -40.03 -1.34
N GLN A 9 23.55 -41.09 -2.11
CA GLN A 9 23.70 -41.03 -3.56
C GLN A 9 22.29 -41.18 -4.16
N PRO A 10 21.74 -40.16 -4.82
CA PRO A 10 20.48 -40.32 -5.50
C PRO A 10 20.59 -41.38 -6.61
N ASP A 11 19.55 -42.19 -6.78
CA ASP A 11 19.51 -43.18 -7.83
C ASP A 11 19.48 -42.54 -9.25
N ALA A 12 19.84 -43.33 -10.24
CA ALA A 12 19.93 -42.86 -11.64
C ALA A 12 18.60 -42.31 -12.19
N GLU A 13 17.47 -42.81 -11.68
CA GLU A 13 16.14 -42.36 -12.09
C GLU A 13 15.81 -40.98 -11.50
N THR A 14 16.16 -40.74 -10.23
CA THR A 14 16.04 -39.45 -9.54
C THR A 14 16.91 -38.38 -10.21
N LEU A 15 18.17 -38.72 -10.54
CA LEU A 15 19.06 -37.84 -11.30
C LEU A 15 18.53 -37.51 -12.70
N ARG A 16 17.97 -38.48 -13.41
CA ARG A 16 17.39 -38.31 -14.75
C ARG A 16 16.17 -37.40 -14.69
N LYS A 17 15.25 -37.61 -13.73
CA LYS A 17 14.08 -36.74 -13.51
C LYS A 17 14.50 -35.30 -13.16
N ALA A 18 15.56 -35.13 -12.34
CA ALA A 18 16.09 -33.81 -12.02
C ALA A 18 16.70 -33.12 -13.25
N LEU A 19 17.46 -33.85 -14.09
CA LEU A 19 18.03 -33.34 -15.34
C LEU A 19 16.93 -32.95 -16.35
N ASP A 20 15.92 -33.78 -16.51
CA ASP A 20 14.77 -33.50 -17.39
C ASP A 20 14.02 -32.28 -16.91
N ALA A 21 13.79 -32.12 -15.58
CA ALA A 21 13.17 -30.94 -15.01
C ALA A 21 14.00 -29.66 -15.23
N VAL A 22 15.32 -29.72 -15.08
CA VAL A 22 16.25 -28.60 -15.34
C VAL A 22 16.24 -28.23 -16.83
N SER A 23 16.24 -29.21 -17.71
CA SER A 23 16.18 -29.01 -19.17
C SER A 23 14.86 -28.35 -19.55
N GLN A 24 13.73 -28.86 -19.05
CA GLN A 24 12.41 -28.29 -19.28
C GLN A 24 12.32 -26.86 -18.78
N GLN A 25 12.85 -26.59 -17.58
CA GLN A 25 12.91 -25.25 -17.01
C GLN A 25 13.74 -24.28 -17.88
N ALA A 26 14.87 -24.77 -18.43
CA ALA A 26 15.72 -23.97 -19.33
C ALA A 26 14.99 -23.64 -20.65
N GLU A 27 14.32 -24.61 -21.24
CA GLU A 27 13.51 -24.40 -22.46
C GLU A 27 12.36 -23.41 -22.22
N ASP A 28 11.66 -23.55 -21.11
CA ASP A 28 10.59 -22.64 -20.72
C ASP A 28 11.11 -21.21 -20.51
N ASN A 29 12.28 -21.05 -19.90
CA ASN A 29 12.92 -19.75 -19.73
C ASN A 29 13.28 -19.12 -21.08
N VAL A 30 13.87 -19.88 -22.01
CA VAL A 30 14.17 -19.42 -23.37
C VAL A 30 12.89 -19.00 -24.10
N ARG A 31 11.82 -19.82 -23.99
CA ARG A 31 10.52 -19.52 -24.58
C ARG A 31 9.88 -18.25 -24.01
N LYS A 32 10.01 -18.01 -22.71
CA LYS A 32 9.53 -16.78 -22.05
C LYS A 32 10.27 -15.54 -22.53
N GLN A 33 11.57 -15.64 -22.81
CA GLN A 33 12.41 -14.52 -23.29
C GLN A 33 12.14 -14.12 -24.75
N ASN A 34 11.71 -15.07 -25.60
CA ASN A 34 11.42 -14.79 -27.01
C ASN A 34 10.23 -13.83 -27.16
N LEU A 35 10.39 -12.84 -28.04
CA LEU A 35 9.31 -11.92 -28.38
C LEU A 35 8.25 -12.57 -29.27
N SER A 36 7.02 -12.56 -28.83
CA SER A 36 5.87 -12.91 -29.68
C SER A 36 5.51 -11.75 -30.63
N VAL A 37 4.66 -12.04 -31.60
CA VAL A 37 4.07 -11.01 -32.47
C VAL A 37 3.36 -9.94 -31.64
N MET A 38 2.63 -10.34 -30.60
CA MET A 38 1.92 -9.41 -29.71
C MET A 38 2.88 -8.52 -28.89
N ASP A 39 4.01 -9.07 -28.43
CA ASP A 39 5.04 -8.27 -27.74
C ASP A 39 5.64 -7.20 -28.69
N ARG A 40 5.87 -7.58 -29.97
CA ARG A 40 6.37 -6.65 -30.99
C ARG A 40 5.35 -5.58 -31.34
N LEU A 41 4.09 -5.95 -31.50
CA LEU A 41 2.98 -5.01 -31.76
C LEU A 41 2.84 -4.03 -30.61
N TRP A 42 2.85 -4.52 -29.37
CA TRP A 42 2.80 -3.64 -28.18
C TRP A 42 3.97 -2.65 -28.17
N GLY A 43 5.18 -3.13 -28.43
CA GLY A 43 6.37 -2.29 -28.54
C GLY A 43 6.29 -1.26 -29.67
N ALA A 44 5.73 -1.63 -30.83
CA ALA A 44 5.52 -0.72 -31.94
C ALA A 44 4.51 0.38 -31.58
N VAL A 45 3.38 0.03 -30.94
CA VAL A 45 2.38 0.99 -30.46
C VAL A 45 3.02 1.96 -29.45
N GLY A 46 3.76 1.46 -28.46
CA GLY A 46 4.47 2.30 -27.50
C GLY A 46 5.47 3.26 -28.17
N THR A 47 6.17 2.79 -29.20
CA THR A 47 7.11 3.60 -29.97
C THR A 47 6.40 4.70 -30.77
N LEU A 48 5.30 4.37 -31.43
CA LEU A 48 4.48 5.32 -32.20
C LEU A 48 3.85 6.38 -31.28
N LEU A 49 3.45 6.02 -30.08
CA LEU A 49 2.87 6.93 -29.09
C LEU A 49 3.91 7.80 -28.37
N ALA A 50 5.20 7.51 -28.48
CA ALA A 50 6.25 8.26 -27.76
C ALA A 50 6.23 9.78 -27.97
N PRO A 51 6.00 10.33 -29.18
CA PRO A 51 5.87 11.79 -29.37
C PRO A 51 4.69 12.36 -28.59
N SER A 52 3.51 11.72 -28.67
CA SER A 52 2.28 12.16 -27.97
C SER A 52 2.47 12.10 -26.45
N LEU A 53 3.12 11.06 -25.93
CA LEU A 53 3.48 10.95 -24.51
C LEU A 53 4.44 12.08 -24.08
N THR A 54 5.39 12.45 -24.94
CA THR A 54 6.31 13.56 -24.66
C THR A 54 5.58 14.90 -24.58
N ILE A 55 4.60 15.15 -25.47
CA ILE A 55 3.74 16.34 -25.44
C ILE A 55 2.89 16.33 -24.16
N MET A 56 2.24 15.20 -23.87
CA MET A 56 1.45 15.04 -22.63
C MET A 56 2.27 15.35 -21.38
N LEU A 57 3.51 14.87 -21.30
CA LEU A 57 4.41 15.15 -20.17
C LEU A 57 4.69 16.66 -20.03
N ARG A 58 4.90 17.39 -21.14
CA ARG A 58 5.08 18.85 -21.12
C ARG A 58 3.82 19.56 -20.61
N ILE A 59 2.64 19.14 -21.05
CA ILE A 59 1.35 19.68 -20.56
C ILE A 59 1.22 19.42 -19.05
N ARG A 60 1.63 18.23 -18.56
CA ARG A 60 1.59 17.92 -17.13
C ARG A 60 2.55 18.79 -16.31
N VAL A 61 3.71 19.16 -16.88
CA VAL A 61 4.61 20.16 -16.27
C VAL A 61 3.92 21.51 -16.11
N HIS A 62 3.31 22.03 -17.16
CA HIS A 62 2.57 23.30 -17.10
C HIS A 62 1.41 23.28 -16.08
N ARG A 63 0.84 22.10 -15.82
CA ARG A 63 -0.23 21.91 -14.81
C ARG A 63 0.31 21.63 -13.40
N GLY A 64 1.62 21.75 -13.16
CA GLY A 64 2.24 21.48 -11.86
C GLY A 64 2.22 20.00 -11.42
N ARG A 65 1.93 19.06 -12.33
CA ARG A 65 1.80 17.62 -12.03
C ARG A 65 3.08 16.83 -12.28
N GLU A 66 4.12 17.46 -12.78
CA GLU A 66 5.45 16.88 -13.02
C GLU A 66 6.53 17.91 -12.67
N LEU A 67 7.71 17.43 -12.25
CA LEU A 67 8.86 18.27 -11.95
C LEU A 67 9.69 18.51 -13.23
N PRO A 68 9.84 19.77 -13.71
CA PRO A 68 10.50 20.08 -14.97
C PRO A 68 11.93 19.50 -15.05
N HIS A 69 12.71 19.64 -14.00
CA HIS A 69 14.10 19.19 -13.91
C HIS A 69 14.25 17.65 -13.86
N ARG A 70 13.17 16.90 -13.54
CA ARG A 70 13.13 15.43 -13.47
C ARG A 70 12.37 14.77 -14.62
N LEU A 71 11.82 15.55 -15.55
CA LEU A 71 11.00 15.06 -16.66
C LEU A 71 11.70 14.00 -17.52
N ARG A 72 13.00 14.12 -17.68
CA ARG A 72 13.83 13.19 -18.46
C ARG A 72 13.82 11.77 -17.89
N GLU A 73 13.55 11.58 -16.59
CA GLU A 73 13.43 10.27 -15.96
C GLU A 73 12.26 9.47 -16.57
N ARG A 74 11.14 10.14 -16.93
CA ARG A 74 10.00 9.52 -17.63
C ARG A 74 10.35 8.92 -18.99
N MET A 75 11.45 9.33 -19.57
CA MET A 75 12.00 8.83 -20.84
C MET A 75 13.18 7.87 -20.64
N GLY A 76 13.39 7.41 -19.39
CA GLY A 76 14.52 6.55 -19.02
C GLY A 76 15.89 7.24 -19.08
N LEU A 77 15.90 8.57 -19.07
CA LEU A 77 17.09 9.41 -19.09
C LEU A 77 17.28 10.11 -17.74
N GLY A 78 18.51 10.44 -17.41
CA GLY A 78 18.83 11.20 -16.19
C GLY A 78 19.10 10.30 -14.97
N GLY A 79 19.44 10.96 -13.88
CA GLY A 79 19.52 10.41 -12.53
C GLY A 79 20.77 9.59 -12.19
N GLY A 80 21.84 10.21 -11.74
CA GLY A 80 22.95 9.61 -10.98
C GLY A 80 23.62 8.34 -11.54
N LEU A 81 24.60 7.84 -10.81
CA LEU A 81 25.24 6.56 -11.09
C LEU A 81 24.50 5.42 -10.40
N ARG A 82 24.54 4.24 -11.01
CA ARG A 82 24.10 3.00 -10.32
C ARG A 82 25.02 2.77 -9.13
N PRO A 83 24.48 2.57 -7.92
CA PRO A 83 25.30 2.21 -6.79
C PRO A 83 25.95 0.83 -7.00
N SER A 84 27.09 0.61 -6.35
CA SER A 84 27.72 -0.71 -6.29
C SER A 84 26.90 -1.69 -5.46
N GLY A 85 27.08 -2.98 -5.69
CA GLY A 85 26.41 -4.02 -4.92
C GLY A 85 25.01 -4.38 -5.45
N SER A 86 24.22 -5.03 -4.60
CA SER A 86 22.88 -5.51 -4.91
C SER A 86 21.88 -4.36 -4.95
N LEU A 87 21.09 -4.32 -6.00
CA LEU A 87 20.08 -3.28 -6.21
C LEU A 87 18.72 -3.93 -6.48
N LEU A 88 17.78 -3.77 -5.57
CA LEU A 88 16.39 -4.15 -5.77
C LEU A 88 15.63 -2.95 -6.30
N TRP A 89 14.88 -3.15 -7.38
CA TRP A 89 13.96 -2.15 -7.89
C TRP A 89 12.56 -2.39 -7.33
N ILE A 90 12.00 -1.41 -6.61
CA ILE A 90 10.60 -1.42 -6.14
C ILE A 90 9.83 -0.35 -6.90
N HIS A 91 8.67 -0.69 -7.43
CA HIS A 91 7.76 0.25 -8.08
C HIS A 91 6.41 0.31 -7.38
N ALA A 92 6.02 1.53 -7.00
CA ALA A 92 4.70 1.87 -6.47
C ALA A 92 4.22 3.17 -7.15
N ALA A 93 3.06 3.16 -7.80
CA ALA A 93 2.65 4.28 -8.63
C ALA A 93 2.11 5.46 -7.82
N SER A 94 1.30 5.19 -6.80
CA SER A 94 0.55 6.16 -6.02
C SER A 94 1.13 6.38 -4.62
N VAL A 95 0.62 7.40 -3.92
CA VAL A 95 0.89 7.65 -2.49
C VAL A 95 0.52 6.44 -1.63
N GLY A 96 -0.68 5.87 -1.86
CA GLY A 96 -1.17 4.73 -1.08
C GLY A 96 -0.28 3.49 -1.24
N GLU A 97 0.12 3.17 -2.47
CA GLU A 97 1.05 2.06 -2.75
C GLU A 97 2.45 2.32 -2.17
N THR A 98 2.94 3.57 -2.22
CA THR A 98 4.24 3.94 -1.63
C THR A 98 4.25 3.73 -0.12
N LEU A 99 3.21 4.19 0.57
CA LEU A 99 3.04 3.97 2.01
C LEU A 99 2.86 2.49 2.36
N CYS A 100 2.12 1.76 1.52
CA CYS A 100 1.93 0.32 1.66
C CYS A 100 3.24 -0.48 1.51
N ALA A 101 4.14 -0.06 0.60
CA ALA A 101 5.43 -0.69 0.36
C ALA A 101 6.49 -0.36 1.42
N ARG A 102 6.29 0.68 2.23
CA ARG A 102 7.31 1.15 3.18
C ARG A 102 7.71 0.09 4.22
N PRO A 103 6.79 -0.61 4.89
CA PRO A 103 7.16 -1.67 5.85
C PRO A 103 8.01 -2.77 5.22
N LEU A 104 7.71 -3.14 3.97
CA LEU A 104 8.50 -4.11 3.22
C LEU A 104 9.92 -3.58 2.92
N MET A 105 10.02 -2.32 2.54
CA MET A 105 11.32 -1.68 2.29
C MET A 105 12.17 -1.62 3.56
N ASP A 106 11.58 -1.22 4.70
CA ASP A 106 12.24 -1.13 5.99
C ASP A 106 12.79 -2.49 6.43
N ASP A 107 11.97 -3.55 6.37
CA ASP A 107 12.35 -4.91 6.77
C ASP A 107 13.44 -5.51 5.85
N LEU A 108 13.37 -5.26 4.54
CA LEU A 108 14.40 -5.68 3.59
C LEU A 108 15.75 -5.01 3.88
N LEU A 109 15.76 -3.71 4.20
CA LEU A 109 16.96 -2.97 4.54
C LEU A 109 17.54 -3.40 5.90
N GLU A 110 16.70 -3.79 6.84
CA GLU A 110 17.11 -4.32 8.14
C GLU A 110 17.76 -5.71 8.00
N ARG A 111 17.11 -6.62 7.25
CA ARG A 111 17.60 -7.99 7.04
C ARG A 111 18.87 -8.06 6.21
N GLN A 112 19.04 -7.13 5.27
CA GLN A 112 20.17 -7.13 4.33
C GLN A 112 20.87 -5.77 4.32
N PRO A 113 21.90 -5.55 5.16
CA PRO A 113 22.59 -4.26 5.27
C PRO A 113 23.21 -3.74 3.98
N ASP A 114 23.67 -4.63 3.08
CA ASP A 114 24.30 -4.27 1.81
C ASP A 114 23.29 -4.02 0.67
N LEU A 115 22.01 -4.30 0.91
CA LEU A 115 20.96 -4.08 -0.08
C LEU A 115 20.75 -2.59 -0.32
N LYS A 116 20.61 -2.23 -1.60
CA LYS A 116 20.17 -0.92 -2.03
C LYS A 116 18.86 -1.03 -2.77
N ILE A 117 18.00 -0.03 -2.60
CA ILE A 117 16.68 0.00 -3.20
C ILE A 117 16.60 1.17 -4.17
N LEU A 118 16.26 0.87 -5.42
CA LEU A 118 15.79 1.84 -6.38
C LEU A 118 14.27 1.89 -6.33
N PHE A 119 13.73 2.90 -5.68
CA PHE A 119 12.28 3.08 -5.60
C PHE A 119 11.80 3.95 -6.76
N THR A 120 10.73 3.54 -7.45
CA THR A 120 10.14 4.36 -8.51
C THR A 120 8.67 4.64 -8.23
N THR A 121 8.26 5.90 -8.48
CA THR A 121 6.86 6.32 -8.35
C THR A 121 6.33 6.92 -9.66
N ALA A 122 4.99 6.99 -9.77
CA ALA A 122 4.33 7.70 -10.87
C ALA A 122 3.91 9.13 -10.48
N THR A 123 3.93 9.51 -9.20
CA THR A 123 3.46 10.82 -8.70
C THR A 123 4.56 11.57 -7.96
N VAL A 124 4.48 12.91 -7.97
CA VAL A 124 5.41 13.79 -7.24
C VAL A 124 5.26 13.57 -5.72
N THR A 125 4.03 13.49 -5.22
CA THR A 125 3.75 13.23 -3.81
C THR A 125 4.27 11.86 -3.34
N GLY A 126 4.22 10.82 -4.19
CA GLY A 126 4.88 9.54 -3.90
C GLY A 126 6.40 9.67 -3.79
N ALA A 127 7.01 10.50 -4.64
CA ALA A 127 8.45 10.79 -4.57
C ALA A 127 8.85 11.49 -3.26
N GLU A 128 8.02 12.41 -2.77
CA GLU A 128 8.23 13.12 -1.50
C GLU A 128 8.22 12.15 -0.31
N ILE A 129 7.31 11.18 -0.31
CA ILE A 129 7.25 10.13 0.73
C ILE A 129 8.55 9.30 0.74
N VAL A 130 9.04 8.92 -0.44
CA VAL A 130 10.33 8.19 -0.53
C VAL A 130 11.49 9.06 -0.10
N ALA A 131 11.49 10.36 -0.44
CA ALA A 131 12.53 11.30 -0.05
C ALA A 131 12.59 11.55 1.47
N ALA A 132 11.47 11.38 2.17
CA ALA A 132 11.40 11.46 3.62
C ALA A 132 11.92 10.21 4.35
N HIS A 133 12.36 9.17 3.62
CA HIS A 133 12.90 7.96 4.23
C HIS A 133 14.30 8.20 4.84
N PRO A 134 14.62 7.70 6.07
CA PRO A 134 15.91 7.93 6.73
C PRO A 134 17.13 7.48 5.91
N GLU A 135 17.00 6.42 5.12
CA GLU A 135 18.04 5.90 4.25
C GLU A 135 18.09 6.53 2.86
N PHE A 136 17.28 7.58 2.61
CA PHE A 136 17.25 8.27 1.32
C PHE A 136 18.62 8.91 0.99
N GLY A 137 19.05 8.73 -0.24
CA GLY A 137 20.37 9.18 -0.69
C GLY A 137 21.53 8.25 -0.31
N LYS A 138 21.35 7.31 0.62
CA LYS A 138 22.35 6.32 1.03
C LYS A 138 22.04 4.95 0.40
N ARG A 139 21.05 4.26 0.93
CA ARG A 139 20.60 2.95 0.45
C ARG A 139 19.29 2.99 -0.33
N VAL A 140 18.49 4.05 -0.19
CA VAL A 140 17.25 4.28 -0.93
C VAL A 140 17.43 5.39 -1.94
N LEU A 141 17.18 5.07 -3.20
CA LEU A 141 17.26 6.00 -4.34
C LEU A 141 15.86 6.11 -4.96
N HIS A 142 15.48 7.31 -5.38
CA HIS A 142 14.19 7.51 -6.06
C HIS A 142 14.34 7.97 -7.51
N ARG A 143 13.49 7.39 -8.38
CA ARG A 143 13.30 7.84 -9.76
C ARG A 143 11.82 7.80 -10.14
N PHE A 144 11.44 8.65 -11.09
CA PHE A 144 10.14 8.48 -11.73
C PHE A 144 10.18 7.32 -12.72
N ILE A 145 9.12 6.47 -12.69
CA ILE A 145 8.99 5.34 -13.62
C ILE A 145 8.96 5.86 -15.07
N PRO A 146 9.72 5.30 -16.00
CA PRO A 146 9.53 5.57 -17.42
C PRO A 146 8.18 5.04 -17.92
N HIS A 147 7.58 5.73 -18.89
CA HIS A 147 6.41 5.18 -19.56
C HIS A 147 6.76 3.93 -20.39
N ASP A 148 5.77 3.08 -20.66
CA ASP A 148 5.93 1.78 -21.31
C ASP A 148 6.27 1.88 -22.82
N VAL A 149 7.41 2.55 -23.10
CA VAL A 149 8.01 2.71 -24.41
C VAL A 149 9.31 1.91 -24.43
N PRO A 150 9.50 0.96 -25.36
CA PRO A 150 10.64 0.03 -25.36
C PRO A 150 12.00 0.71 -25.24
N ARG A 151 12.20 1.81 -25.98
CA ARG A 151 13.43 2.60 -25.94
C ARG A 151 13.67 3.26 -24.56
N TRP A 152 12.62 3.69 -23.89
CA TRP A 152 12.72 4.37 -22.60
C TRP A 152 13.06 3.40 -21.49
N PHE A 153 12.35 2.25 -21.45
CA PHE A 153 12.70 1.16 -20.54
C PHE A 153 14.07 0.56 -20.80
N GLY A 154 14.39 0.37 -22.06
CA GLY A 154 15.69 -0.13 -22.44
C GLY A 154 16.84 0.70 -21.85
N ARG A 155 16.71 2.05 -21.85
CA ARG A 155 17.68 2.97 -21.24
C ARG A 155 17.70 2.84 -19.72
N PHE A 156 16.52 2.82 -19.09
CA PHE A 156 16.38 2.67 -17.65
C PHE A 156 17.04 1.38 -17.15
N LEU A 157 16.68 0.23 -17.72
CA LEU A 157 17.22 -1.07 -17.31
C LEU A 157 18.73 -1.22 -17.65
N LYS A 158 19.20 -0.64 -18.77
CA LYS A 158 20.64 -0.60 -19.10
C LYS A 158 21.45 0.21 -18.08
N ARG A 159 20.86 1.30 -17.57
CA ARG A 159 21.51 2.17 -16.57
C ARG A 159 21.54 1.55 -15.19
N TRP A 160 20.36 1.10 -14.71
CA TRP A 160 20.20 0.68 -13.33
C TRP A 160 20.57 -0.78 -13.07
N LYS A 161 20.39 -1.66 -14.06
CA LYS A 161 20.70 -3.10 -13.97
C LYS A 161 20.29 -3.70 -12.60
N PRO A 162 19.01 -3.62 -12.21
CA PRO A 162 18.57 -4.16 -10.93
C PRO A 162 18.74 -5.69 -10.90
N ASN A 163 19.00 -6.23 -9.71
CA ASN A 163 19.10 -7.67 -9.48
C ASN A 163 17.72 -8.36 -9.43
N GLY A 164 16.68 -7.58 -9.13
CA GLY A 164 15.27 -8.01 -9.15
C GLY A 164 14.35 -6.80 -9.17
N ALA A 165 13.10 -7.02 -9.54
CA ALA A 165 12.06 -6.00 -9.61
C ALA A 165 10.82 -6.43 -8.84
N VAL A 166 10.31 -5.57 -7.97
CA VAL A 166 9.07 -5.74 -7.20
C VAL A 166 8.07 -4.69 -7.64
N PHE A 167 6.91 -5.10 -8.10
CA PHE A 167 5.78 -4.24 -8.44
C PHE A 167 4.70 -4.35 -7.37
N VAL A 168 4.21 -3.20 -6.90
CA VAL A 168 3.19 -3.15 -5.85
C VAL A 168 1.81 -3.07 -6.48
N GLU A 169 0.86 -3.84 -5.98
CA GLU A 169 -0.53 -3.93 -6.40
C GLU A 169 -0.71 -4.35 -7.88
N SER A 170 -1.22 -3.46 -8.73
CA SER A 170 -1.62 -3.79 -10.12
C SER A 170 -0.84 -3.04 -11.20
N GLU A 171 0.34 -2.54 -10.88
CA GLU A 171 1.20 -1.81 -11.83
C GLU A 171 1.90 -2.74 -12.84
N LEU A 172 1.08 -3.38 -13.68
CA LEU A 172 1.49 -4.41 -14.64
C LEU A 172 1.54 -3.84 -16.06
N TRP A 173 2.77 -3.69 -16.57
CA TRP A 173 3.03 -3.12 -17.89
C TRP A 173 3.70 -4.15 -18.81
N PRO A 174 3.07 -4.56 -19.93
CA PRO A 174 3.59 -5.64 -20.80
C PRO A 174 5.01 -5.39 -21.28
N GLY A 175 5.34 -4.17 -21.66
CA GLY A 175 6.67 -3.82 -22.16
C GLY A 175 7.75 -3.92 -21.09
N ILE A 176 7.46 -3.42 -19.86
CA ILE A 176 8.38 -3.50 -18.71
C ILE A 176 8.67 -4.94 -18.34
N ILE A 177 7.62 -5.74 -18.12
CA ILE A 177 7.74 -7.13 -17.68
C ILE A 177 8.51 -7.94 -18.74
N THR A 178 8.20 -7.72 -20.03
CA THR A 178 8.94 -8.34 -21.14
C THR A 178 10.42 -7.92 -21.13
N ALA A 179 10.70 -6.64 -20.89
CA ALA A 179 12.08 -6.13 -20.88
C ALA A 179 12.90 -6.64 -19.69
N CYS A 180 12.29 -6.85 -18.53
CA CYS A 180 12.90 -7.49 -17.36
C CYS A 180 13.20 -8.97 -17.65
N CYS A 181 12.21 -9.72 -18.12
CA CYS A 181 12.37 -11.13 -18.44
C CYS A 181 13.52 -11.38 -19.44
N ARG A 182 13.61 -10.57 -20.50
CA ARG A 182 14.70 -10.65 -21.49
C ARG A 182 16.09 -10.33 -20.95
N ARG A 183 16.18 -9.73 -19.78
CA ARG A 183 17.44 -9.41 -19.10
C ARG A 183 17.71 -10.30 -17.88
N ASN A 184 16.92 -11.35 -17.72
CA ASN A 184 16.98 -12.25 -16.56
C ASN A 184 16.82 -11.50 -15.24
N ILE A 185 16.01 -10.44 -15.22
CA ILE A 185 15.65 -9.72 -14.00
C ILE A 185 14.40 -10.36 -13.42
N PRO A 186 14.50 -11.09 -12.29
CA PRO A 186 13.34 -11.67 -11.63
C PRO A 186 12.31 -10.57 -11.33
N THR A 187 11.07 -10.81 -11.69
CA THR A 187 10.00 -9.81 -11.57
C THR A 187 8.89 -10.37 -10.68
N MET A 188 8.67 -9.72 -9.57
CA MET A 188 7.76 -10.12 -8.50
C MET A 188 6.63 -9.12 -8.37
N VAL A 189 5.45 -9.58 -8.01
CA VAL A 189 4.32 -8.73 -7.63
C VAL A 189 4.01 -8.95 -6.17
N VAL A 190 3.92 -7.88 -5.39
CA VAL A 190 3.54 -7.91 -3.98
C VAL A 190 2.26 -7.12 -3.76
N ASN A 191 1.46 -7.52 -2.77
CA ASN A 191 0.14 -6.95 -2.53
C ASN A 191 -0.75 -6.97 -3.78
N GLY A 192 -0.59 -8.03 -4.61
CA GLY A 192 -1.23 -8.13 -5.91
C GLY A 192 -2.74 -7.98 -5.82
N ARG A 193 -3.30 -6.98 -6.49
CA ARG A 193 -4.72 -6.67 -6.53
C ARG A 193 -5.23 -6.67 -7.96
N LEU A 194 -6.28 -7.41 -8.22
CA LEU A 194 -6.89 -7.47 -9.55
C LEU A 194 -8.42 -7.59 -9.44
N SER A 195 -9.11 -6.47 -9.66
CA SER A 195 -10.58 -6.49 -9.63
C SER A 195 -11.15 -7.32 -10.78
N ASP A 196 -12.36 -7.88 -10.62
CA ASP A 196 -13.10 -8.59 -11.67
C ASP A 196 -13.13 -7.86 -13.01
N ARG A 197 -13.35 -6.55 -12.97
CA ARG A 197 -13.37 -5.71 -14.17
C ARG A 197 -12.00 -5.70 -14.87
N SER A 198 -10.92 -5.62 -14.10
CA SER A 198 -9.54 -5.63 -14.62
C SER A 198 -9.19 -7.02 -15.13
N ALA A 199 -9.52 -8.09 -14.39
CA ALA A 199 -9.28 -9.46 -14.80
C ALA A 199 -9.99 -9.77 -16.13
N ARG A 200 -11.27 -9.41 -16.26
CA ARG A 200 -12.03 -9.55 -17.52
C ARG A 200 -11.43 -8.75 -18.67
N ARG A 201 -10.91 -7.55 -18.42
CA ARG A 201 -10.25 -6.72 -19.43
C ARG A 201 -8.94 -7.38 -19.91
N TRP A 202 -8.13 -7.83 -18.98
CA TRP A 202 -6.88 -8.54 -19.30
C TRP A 202 -7.15 -9.85 -20.06
N ALA A 203 -8.14 -10.63 -19.66
CA ALA A 203 -8.52 -11.87 -20.34
C ALA A 203 -8.81 -11.67 -21.84
N LYS A 204 -9.42 -10.52 -22.20
CA LYS A 204 -9.68 -10.16 -23.61
C LYS A 204 -8.41 -9.98 -24.45
N ALA A 205 -7.28 -9.63 -23.86
CA ALA A 205 -6.01 -9.47 -24.56
C ALA A 205 -5.29 -10.83 -24.81
N GLY A 206 -5.89 -11.95 -24.40
CA GLY A 206 -5.53 -13.32 -24.81
C GLY A 206 -4.06 -13.67 -24.62
N THR A 207 -3.37 -13.93 -25.71
CA THR A 207 -1.96 -14.39 -25.71
C THR A 207 -1.00 -13.37 -25.08
N LEU A 208 -1.25 -12.05 -25.27
CA LEU A 208 -0.41 -11.01 -24.66
C LEU A 208 -0.44 -11.13 -23.13
N THR A 209 -1.64 -11.25 -22.58
CA THR A 209 -1.85 -11.37 -21.13
C THR A 209 -1.18 -12.62 -20.58
N ARG A 210 -1.49 -13.79 -21.14
CA ARG A 210 -0.89 -15.05 -20.65
C ARG A 210 0.63 -14.99 -20.65
N ARG A 211 1.23 -14.45 -21.71
CA ARG A 211 2.69 -14.31 -21.80
C ARG A 211 3.24 -13.32 -20.79
N MET A 212 2.55 -12.19 -20.56
CA MET A 212 2.96 -11.20 -19.56
C MET A 212 2.97 -11.84 -18.16
N PHE A 213 1.85 -12.45 -17.76
CA PHE A 213 1.72 -13.02 -16.43
C PHE A 213 2.64 -14.25 -16.21
N SER A 214 2.87 -15.08 -17.23
CA SER A 214 3.81 -16.21 -17.14
C SER A 214 5.29 -15.81 -17.02
N ARG A 215 5.63 -14.55 -17.29
CA ARG A 215 6.98 -13.99 -17.12
C ARG A 215 7.24 -13.48 -15.71
N LEU A 216 6.21 -13.37 -14.88
CA LEU A 216 6.40 -13.04 -13.46
C LEU A 216 7.08 -14.22 -12.77
N THR A 217 8.05 -13.92 -11.92
CA THR A 217 8.75 -14.93 -11.12
C THR A 217 7.80 -15.54 -10.09
N TRP A 218 7.03 -14.69 -9.44
CA TRP A 218 5.91 -15.05 -8.57
C TRP A 218 5.01 -13.84 -8.29
N VAL A 219 3.83 -14.13 -7.77
CA VAL A 219 2.86 -13.13 -7.32
C VAL A 219 2.46 -13.43 -5.89
N ALA A 220 2.53 -12.44 -5.01
CA ALA A 220 1.89 -12.45 -3.70
C ALA A 220 0.60 -11.64 -3.79
N ALA A 221 -0.51 -12.32 -3.92
CA ALA A 221 -1.83 -11.73 -3.99
C ALA A 221 -2.29 -11.29 -2.59
N ARG A 222 -3.11 -10.24 -2.55
CA ARG A 222 -3.67 -9.70 -1.31
C ARG A 222 -4.62 -10.68 -0.63
N GLY A 223 -5.37 -11.45 -1.43
CA GLY A 223 -6.33 -12.43 -0.94
C GLY A 223 -6.70 -13.48 -1.98
N PRO A 224 -7.61 -14.43 -1.63
CA PRO A 224 -7.97 -15.57 -2.47
C PRO A 224 -8.59 -15.19 -3.82
N GLU A 225 -9.42 -14.15 -3.85
CA GLU A 225 -10.07 -13.65 -5.06
C GLU A 225 -9.03 -13.10 -6.04
N ASP A 226 -8.13 -12.22 -5.56
CA ASP A 226 -7.04 -11.68 -6.35
C ASP A 226 -6.12 -12.81 -6.85
N ALA A 227 -5.79 -13.80 -6.00
CA ALA A 227 -4.96 -14.94 -6.38
C ALA A 227 -5.61 -15.77 -7.51
N THR A 228 -6.92 -15.99 -7.43
CA THR A 228 -7.68 -16.67 -8.48
C THR A 228 -7.60 -15.94 -9.82
N HIS A 229 -7.72 -14.60 -9.80
CA HIS A 229 -7.57 -13.79 -10.99
C HIS A 229 -6.16 -13.90 -11.59
N PHE A 230 -5.11 -13.77 -10.77
CA PHE A 230 -3.73 -13.91 -11.27
C PHE A 230 -3.47 -15.28 -11.88
N ARG A 231 -3.89 -16.37 -11.24
CA ARG A 231 -3.76 -17.74 -11.76
C ARG A 231 -4.50 -17.91 -13.08
N SER A 232 -5.73 -17.41 -13.18
CA SER A 232 -6.55 -17.51 -14.42
C SER A 232 -5.92 -16.80 -15.62
N LEU A 233 -5.12 -15.76 -15.37
CA LEU A 233 -4.40 -15.00 -16.40
C LEU A 233 -3.02 -15.57 -16.72
N GLY A 234 -2.59 -16.64 -16.02
CA GLY A 234 -1.36 -17.37 -16.32
C GLY A 234 -0.16 -17.08 -15.44
N ALA A 235 -0.34 -16.38 -14.31
CA ALA A 235 0.71 -16.23 -13.31
C ALA A 235 0.93 -17.54 -12.54
N SER A 236 2.18 -17.90 -12.29
CA SER A 236 2.57 -19.07 -11.49
C SER A 236 4.05 -18.95 -11.07
N PRO A 237 4.39 -19.15 -9.78
CA PRO A 237 3.48 -19.41 -8.65
C PRO A 237 2.73 -18.16 -8.15
N VAL A 238 1.59 -18.38 -7.51
CA VAL A 238 0.79 -17.33 -6.86
C VAL A 238 0.53 -17.72 -5.41
N TYR A 239 0.97 -16.85 -4.49
CA TYR A 239 0.81 -16.98 -3.03
C TYR A 239 -0.30 -16.06 -2.53
N GLU A 240 -0.90 -16.41 -1.41
CA GLU A 240 -1.94 -15.64 -0.72
C GLU A 240 -1.37 -15.12 0.60
N ASP A 241 -0.60 -14.02 0.52
CA ASP A 241 0.17 -13.54 1.66
C ASP A 241 -0.56 -12.47 2.50
N GLY A 242 -1.69 -11.95 2.03
CA GLY A 242 -2.44 -10.92 2.73
C GLY A 242 -2.12 -9.49 2.24
N ASP A 243 -2.80 -8.50 2.83
CA ASP A 243 -2.65 -7.10 2.46
C ASP A 243 -1.50 -6.45 3.25
N LEU A 244 -0.50 -5.90 2.55
CA LEU A 244 0.62 -5.16 3.16
C LEU A 244 0.18 -3.99 4.06
N LYS A 245 -1.02 -3.47 3.88
CA LYS A 245 -1.58 -2.45 4.78
C LYS A 245 -1.71 -2.95 6.21
N GLN A 246 -1.82 -4.28 6.39
CA GLN A 246 -1.82 -4.90 7.73
C GLN A 246 -0.51 -4.65 8.47
N ASP A 247 0.60 -4.46 7.76
CA ASP A 247 1.93 -4.28 8.34
C ASP A 247 2.38 -2.80 8.38
N ALA A 248 1.50 -1.86 8.01
CA ALA A 248 1.79 -0.44 8.10
C ALA A 248 2.28 -0.06 9.50
N ALA A 249 3.33 0.76 9.58
CA ALA A 249 3.80 1.27 10.86
C ALA A 249 2.68 2.09 11.55
N PRO A 250 2.66 2.13 12.89
CA PRO A 250 1.78 3.05 13.60
C PRO A 250 1.97 4.48 13.09
N LEU A 251 0.87 5.20 12.96
CA LEU A 251 0.90 6.60 12.51
C LEU A 251 1.80 7.43 13.42
N SER A 252 2.64 8.27 12.82
CA SER A 252 3.51 9.20 13.55
C SER A 252 2.70 10.22 14.34
N CYS A 253 3.31 10.77 15.38
CA CYS A 253 2.72 11.77 16.25
C CYS A 253 3.75 12.83 16.58
N ASP A 254 3.31 14.07 16.64
CA ASP A 254 4.07 15.14 17.30
C ASP A 254 3.87 15.02 18.81
N GLU A 255 4.89 14.57 19.51
CA GLU A 255 4.85 14.32 20.95
C GLU A 255 4.69 15.62 21.79
N GLN A 256 5.17 16.75 21.28
CA GLN A 256 5.02 18.04 21.97
C GLN A 256 3.56 18.51 21.88
N GLU A 257 2.99 18.39 20.68
CA GLU A 257 1.60 18.75 20.43
C GLU A 257 0.64 17.78 21.16
N LEU A 258 0.97 16.49 21.23
CA LEU A 258 0.20 15.52 22.01
C LEU A 258 0.13 15.90 23.49
N LYS A 259 1.28 16.25 24.09
CA LYS A 259 1.34 16.70 25.50
C LYS A 259 0.51 17.98 25.72
N ARG A 260 0.60 18.92 24.77
CA ARG A 260 -0.13 20.18 24.82
C ARG A 260 -1.65 19.98 24.79
N LEU A 261 -2.12 19.15 23.86
CA LEU A 261 -3.55 18.85 23.73
C LEU A 261 -4.08 18.02 24.90
N LYS A 262 -3.32 17.03 25.38
CA LYS A 262 -3.69 16.27 26.60
C LYS A 262 -3.86 17.15 27.79
N ALA A 263 -2.95 18.09 28.01
CA ALA A 263 -3.09 19.08 29.14
C ALA A 263 -4.35 19.95 29.02
N ARG A 264 -4.76 20.29 27.79
CA ARG A 264 -5.99 21.05 27.54
C ARG A 264 -7.27 20.23 27.71
N ILE A 265 -7.26 18.99 27.31
CA ILE A 265 -8.40 18.07 27.38
C ILE A 265 -8.59 17.60 28.81
N GLY A 266 -7.49 17.41 29.57
CA GLY A 266 -7.53 16.84 30.92
C GLY A 266 -7.98 15.41 30.95
N ASP A 267 -8.60 14.96 32.04
CA ASP A 267 -9.03 13.57 32.27
C ASP A 267 -10.43 13.25 31.69
N ARG A 268 -10.97 14.11 30.83
CA ARG A 268 -12.28 13.86 30.24
C ARG A 268 -12.22 12.77 29.20
N PRO A 269 -13.27 11.94 29.08
CA PRO A 269 -13.36 10.90 28.04
C PRO A 269 -13.37 11.53 26.65
N VAL A 270 -12.65 10.90 25.72
CA VAL A 270 -12.54 11.35 24.34
C VAL A 270 -12.99 10.26 23.38
N PHE A 271 -13.82 10.62 22.42
CA PHE A 271 -14.22 9.79 21.31
C PHE A 271 -13.80 10.41 19.98
N VAL A 272 -13.18 9.63 19.08
CA VAL A 272 -12.80 10.09 17.75
C VAL A 272 -13.68 9.44 16.68
N ALA A 273 -14.34 10.26 15.86
CA ALA A 273 -14.95 9.81 14.61
C ALA A 273 -14.02 10.19 13.44
N ALA A 274 -13.30 9.21 12.92
CA ALA A 274 -12.22 9.40 11.98
C ALA A 274 -12.65 9.19 10.53
N SER A 275 -12.23 10.12 9.66
CA SER A 275 -12.44 10.04 8.20
C SER A 275 -13.92 9.95 7.82
N THR A 276 -14.75 10.75 8.45
CA THR A 276 -16.20 10.78 8.22
C THR A 276 -16.53 11.36 6.84
N HIS A 277 -17.67 10.94 6.31
CA HIS A 277 -18.22 11.38 5.03
C HIS A 277 -19.58 12.06 5.21
N PRO A 278 -20.07 12.79 4.20
CA PRO A 278 -21.39 13.42 4.25
C PRO A 278 -22.50 12.46 4.64
N GLY A 279 -23.28 12.83 5.66
CA GLY A 279 -24.35 12.04 6.24
C GLY A 279 -23.93 11.21 7.45
N GLU A 280 -22.63 10.91 7.63
CA GLU A 280 -22.14 10.23 8.84
C GLU A 280 -21.92 11.21 9.98
N GLU A 281 -21.51 12.45 9.66
CA GLU A 281 -21.25 13.48 10.67
C GLU A 281 -22.49 13.75 11.52
N GLU A 282 -23.68 13.80 10.90
CA GLU A 282 -24.96 13.99 11.58
C GLU A 282 -25.25 12.83 12.54
N LEU A 283 -25.09 11.59 12.08
CA LEU A 283 -25.30 10.39 12.91
C LEU A 283 -24.34 10.34 14.11
N VAL A 284 -23.06 10.69 13.87
CA VAL A 284 -22.05 10.76 14.93
C VAL A 284 -22.42 11.82 15.97
N LEU A 285 -22.85 13.01 15.54
CA LEU A 285 -23.25 14.09 16.43
C LEU A 285 -24.48 13.77 17.26
N GLU A 286 -25.49 13.10 16.65
CA GLU A 286 -26.67 12.61 17.32
C GLU A 286 -26.33 11.53 18.37
N ALA A 287 -25.51 10.53 17.97
CA ALA A 287 -25.02 9.49 18.89
C ALA A 287 -24.23 10.09 20.06
N ALA A 288 -23.38 11.08 19.79
CA ALA A 288 -22.63 11.80 20.83
C ALA A 288 -23.52 12.59 21.76
N ALA A 289 -24.64 13.17 21.30
CA ALA A 289 -25.62 13.84 22.14
C ALA A 289 -26.31 12.85 23.10
N ILE A 290 -26.69 11.66 22.59
CA ILE A 290 -27.24 10.59 23.41
C ILE A 290 -26.19 10.10 24.43
N ALA A 291 -24.97 9.84 23.99
CA ALA A 291 -23.90 9.34 24.85
C ALA A 291 -23.60 10.31 26.01
N ARG A 292 -23.65 11.61 25.79
CA ARG A 292 -23.45 12.63 26.84
C ARG A 292 -24.52 12.63 27.92
N GLN A 293 -25.67 12.04 27.71
CA GLN A 293 -26.66 11.86 28.80
C GLN A 293 -26.10 10.99 29.94
N LYS A 294 -25.24 10.01 29.59
CA LYS A 294 -24.56 9.12 30.55
C LYS A 294 -23.12 9.57 30.87
N ARG A 295 -22.45 10.23 29.92
CA ARG A 295 -21.06 10.72 30.04
C ARG A 295 -21.03 12.24 29.75
N PRO A 296 -21.48 13.12 30.65
CA PRO A 296 -21.66 14.56 30.35
C PRO A 296 -20.40 15.25 29.82
N ASN A 297 -19.23 14.83 30.29
CA ASN A 297 -17.94 15.41 29.89
C ASN A 297 -17.32 14.80 28.64
N LEU A 298 -18.03 13.93 27.90
CA LEU A 298 -17.50 13.31 26.67
C LEU A 298 -17.16 14.38 25.61
N LEU A 299 -15.90 14.42 25.19
CA LEU A 299 -15.45 15.18 24.02
C LEU A 299 -15.53 14.29 22.78
N THR A 300 -16.23 14.75 21.76
CA THR A 300 -16.22 14.12 20.43
C THR A 300 -15.30 14.90 19.49
N ILE A 301 -14.27 14.24 18.97
CA ILE A 301 -13.40 14.79 17.92
C ILE A 301 -13.89 14.28 16.57
N LEU A 302 -14.37 15.19 15.74
CA LEU A 302 -14.88 14.89 14.40
C LEU A 302 -13.80 15.19 13.37
N ILE A 303 -13.36 14.17 12.62
CA ILE A 303 -12.29 14.28 11.63
C ILE A 303 -12.88 13.96 10.24
N PRO A 304 -13.29 14.97 9.47
CA PRO A 304 -13.81 14.74 8.12
C PRO A 304 -12.71 14.24 7.18
N ARG A 305 -13.05 13.33 6.27
CA ARG A 305 -12.11 12.78 5.27
C ARG A 305 -11.47 13.87 4.40
N HIS A 306 -12.22 14.91 4.10
CA HIS A 306 -11.76 16.06 3.34
C HIS A 306 -11.71 17.30 4.24
N PRO A 307 -10.53 17.88 4.52
CA PRO A 307 -10.41 19.06 5.38
C PRO A 307 -11.30 20.24 4.97
N SER A 308 -11.54 20.41 3.67
CA SER A 308 -12.43 21.46 3.15
C SER A 308 -13.86 21.40 3.70
N ARG A 309 -14.31 20.25 4.19
CA ARG A 309 -15.61 20.12 4.86
C ARG A 309 -15.64 20.69 6.27
N GLY A 310 -14.48 20.89 6.90
CA GLY A 310 -14.42 21.45 8.25
C GLY A 310 -15.11 22.80 8.38
N GLU A 311 -15.01 23.62 7.34
CA GLU A 311 -15.69 24.94 7.31
C GLU A 311 -17.21 24.80 7.23
N GLU A 312 -17.72 23.95 6.35
CA GLU A 312 -19.14 23.66 6.21
C GLU A 312 -19.74 23.13 7.51
N LEU A 313 -19.06 22.17 8.15
CA LEU A 313 -19.48 21.56 9.41
C LEU A 313 -19.47 22.59 10.57
N ALA A 314 -18.45 23.45 10.62
CA ALA A 314 -18.38 24.51 11.64
C ALA A 314 -19.50 25.56 11.45
N GLN A 315 -19.79 25.96 10.22
CA GLN A 315 -20.89 26.90 9.92
C GLN A 315 -22.25 26.27 10.26
N ARG A 316 -22.45 24.98 9.96
CA ARG A 316 -23.72 24.31 10.17
C ARG A 316 -24.00 23.98 11.63
N PHE A 317 -22.99 23.56 12.38
CA PHE A 317 -23.18 23.05 13.76
C PHE A 317 -22.60 23.98 14.85
N GLY A 318 -21.88 25.04 14.49
CA GLY A 318 -21.33 26.01 15.44
C GLY A 318 -20.14 25.49 16.26
N PHE A 319 -19.47 24.41 15.82
CA PHE A 319 -18.33 23.85 16.56
C PHE A 319 -17.00 24.47 16.12
N PRO A 320 -16.05 24.63 17.04
CA PRO A 320 -14.72 25.15 16.74
C PRO A 320 -13.90 24.13 15.95
N ARG A 321 -12.93 24.65 15.18
CA ARG A 321 -12.11 23.83 14.30
C ARG A 321 -10.61 24.10 14.43
N ARG A 322 -9.84 23.03 14.25
CA ARG A 322 -8.40 23.02 14.43
C ARG A 322 -7.66 23.90 13.42
N SER A 323 -8.07 23.92 12.17
CA SER A 323 -7.44 24.75 11.12
C SER A 323 -7.52 26.27 11.39
N GLN A 324 -8.39 26.71 12.32
CA GLN A 324 -8.49 28.08 12.79
C GLN A 324 -7.71 28.32 14.09
N GLY A 325 -6.89 27.37 14.53
CA GLY A 325 -6.16 27.47 15.80
C GLY A 325 -7.04 27.36 17.04
N GLN A 326 -8.29 26.87 16.88
CA GLN A 326 -9.22 26.70 17.98
C GLN A 326 -9.02 25.34 18.65
N ASP A 327 -8.44 25.33 19.83
CA ASP A 327 -8.20 24.11 20.60
C ASP A 327 -9.43 23.67 21.42
N PRO A 328 -9.51 22.37 21.78
CA PRO A 328 -10.56 21.90 22.68
C PRO A 328 -10.49 22.58 24.04
N SER A 329 -11.65 22.96 24.60
CA SER A 329 -11.79 23.48 25.96
C SER A 329 -12.40 22.45 26.91
N ALA A 330 -12.34 22.70 28.22
CA ALA A 330 -12.86 21.79 29.23
C ALA A 330 -14.36 21.47 29.10
N THR A 331 -15.15 22.35 28.50
CA THR A 331 -16.63 22.23 28.41
C THR A 331 -17.13 21.95 27.01
N MET A 332 -16.26 22.02 26.00
CA MET A 332 -16.64 21.85 24.61
C MET A 332 -17.12 20.42 24.32
N PRO A 333 -18.32 20.21 23.74
CA PRO A 333 -18.82 18.87 23.49
C PRO A 333 -18.25 18.25 22.21
N VAL A 334 -17.93 19.06 21.20
CA VAL A 334 -17.43 18.62 19.90
C VAL A 334 -16.32 19.53 19.41
N TRP A 335 -15.28 18.95 18.82
CA TRP A 335 -14.18 19.66 18.17
C TRP A 335 -13.96 19.09 16.79
N ILE A 336 -13.88 19.95 15.78
CA ILE A 336 -13.64 19.56 14.38
C ILE A 336 -12.13 19.62 14.11
N ALA A 337 -11.53 18.48 13.82
CA ALA A 337 -10.13 18.36 13.46
C ALA A 337 -10.00 18.22 11.93
N ASP A 338 -9.97 19.35 11.25
CA ASP A 338 -9.97 19.53 9.80
C ASP A 338 -8.57 19.75 9.20
N THR A 339 -7.56 19.12 9.77
CA THR A 339 -6.17 19.21 9.33
C THR A 339 -5.68 17.89 8.73
N LEU A 340 -4.65 17.95 7.85
CA LEU A 340 -4.03 16.77 7.26
C LEU A 340 -2.80 16.32 8.04
N GLY A 341 -2.56 15.00 8.06
CA GLY A 341 -1.34 14.41 8.61
C GLY A 341 -1.35 14.23 10.13
N GLU A 342 -2.41 14.60 10.83
CA GLU A 342 -2.49 14.57 12.30
C GLU A 342 -3.30 13.39 12.85
N LEU A 343 -3.73 12.46 12.03
CA LEU A 343 -4.58 11.34 12.48
C LEU A 343 -3.89 10.50 13.57
N GLY A 344 -2.57 10.33 13.50
CA GLY A 344 -1.80 9.64 14.52
C GLY A 344 -1.78 10.36 15.88
N LEU A 345 -1.77 11.69 15.87
CA LEU A 345 -1.92 12.54 17.05
C LEU A 345 -3.32 12.38 17.65
N LEU A 346 -4.35 12.52 16.81
CA LEU A 346 -5.75 12.51 17.24
C LEU A 346 -6.18 11.14 17.80
N TYR A 347 -5.70 10.05 17.22
CA TYR A 347 -5.93 8.71 17.78
C TYR A 347 -5.29 8.53 19.17
N ARG A 348 -4.16 9.16 19.47
CA ARG A 348 -3.53 9.06 20.80
C ARG A 348 -4.19 9.93 21.88
N LEU A 349 -5.21 10.70 21.51
CA LEU A 349 -6.03 11.48 22.43
C LEU A 349 -7.31 10.75 22.85
N THR A 350 -7.66 9.63 22.22
CA THR A 350 -8.97 9.01 22.37
C THR A 350 -8.96 7.70 23.15
N ASP A 351 -10.07 7.41 23.83
CA ASP A 351 -10.33 6.15 24.50
C ASP A 351 -10.93 5.11 23.53
N SER A 352 -11.62 5.57 22.49
CA SER A 352 -12.24 4.72 21.46
C SER A 352 -12.55 5.52 20.20
N CYS A 353 -12.70 4.82 19.07
CA CYS A 353 -12.98 5.51 17.83
C CYS A 353 -14.03 4.80 16.96
N PHE A 354 -14.54 5.57 15.98
CA PHE A 354 -15.34 5.11 14.86
C PHE A 354 -14.64 5.46 13.55
N ILE A 355 -14.63 4.53 12.61
CA ILE A 355 -14.06 4.73 11.27
C ILE A 355 -15.18 4.98 10.28
N GLY A 356 -15.15 6.15 9.66
CA GLY A 356 -16.15 6.60 8.70
C GLY A 356 -16.05 5.96 7.31
N ASN A 357 -16.90 6.44 6.40
CA ASN A 357 -17.21 5.84 5.10
C ASN A 357 -17.71 4.39 5.21
N SER A 358 -18.34 4.07 6.34
CA SER A 358 -18.71 2.71 6.68
C SER A 358 -20.18 2.54 7.11
N LEU A 359 -20.87 3.65 7.40
CA LEU A 359 -22.24 3.60 7.93
C LEU A 359 -23.29 4.09 6.92
N THR A 360 -22.92 5.02 6.04
CA THR A 360 -23.85 5.61 5.05
C THR A 360 -23.24 5.70 3.66
N GLY A 361 -24.07 6.07 2.67
CA GLY A 361 -23.65 6.33 1.31
C GLY A 361 -23.21 5.09 0.54
N LYS A 362 -22.18 5.24 -0.29
CA LYS A 362 -21.60 4.12 -1.03
C LYS A 362 -20.72 3.23 -0.17
N GLY A 363 -20.33 3.70 1.02
CA GLY A 363 -19.46 2.97 1.93
C GLY A 363 -18.08 2.68 1.39
N GLY A 364 -17.54 1.55 1.84
CA GLY A 364 -16.21 1.07 1.47
C GLY A 364 -15.22 1.11 2.62
N GLY A 365 -15.46 1.93 3.63
CA GLY A 365 -14.65 2.07 4.84
C GLY A 365 -13.26 2.68 4.63
N HIS A 366 -12.66 3.10 5.73
CA HIS A 366 -11.27 3.51 5.81
C HIS A 366 -10.43 2.48 6.59
N ASN A 367 -9.13 2.71 6.75
CA ASN A 367 -8.16 1.74 7.26
C ASN A 367 -8.41 1.40 8.76
N PRO A 368 -8.86 0.19 9.11
CA PRO A 368 -9.11 -0.19 10.49
C PRO A 368 -7.84 -0.53 11.27
N PHE A 369 -6.73 -0.82 10.59
CA PHE A 369 -5.48 -1.15 11.26
C PHE A 369 -4.81 0.05 11.94
N GLU A 370 -5.09 1.28 11.48
CA GLU A 370 -4.46 2.48 12.03
C GLU A 370 -4.73 2.69 13.52
N PRO A 371 -5.98 2.75 13.99
CA PRO A 371 -6.26 2.86 15.42
C PRO A 371 -6.00 1.57 16.18
N LEU A 372 -6.29 0.40 15.60
CA LEU A 372 -6.06 -0.89 16.27
C LEU A 372 -4.60 -1.10 16.62
N ARG A 373 -3.65 -0.69 15.76
CA ARG A 373 -2.21 -0.77 16.03
C ARG A 373 -1.75 0.16 17.16
N LEU A 374 -2.53 1.14 17.50
CA LEU A 374 -2.33 2.01 18.65
C LEU A 374 -3.03 1.47 19.91
N GLY A 375 -3.64 0.29 19.84
CA GLY A 375 -4.38 -0.33 20.93
C GLY A 375 -5.73 0.33 21.23
N ILE A 376 -6.28 1.08 20.25
CA ILE A 376 -7.51 1.84 20.45
C ILE A 376 -8.71 0.97 20.05
N PRO A 377 -9.68 0.77 20.96
CA PRO A 377 -10.96 0.14 20.67
C PRO A 377 -11.65 0.84 19.49
N THR A 378 -11.99 0.07 18.47
CA THR A 378 -12.40 0.60 17.17
C THR A 378 -13.74 0.03 16.73
N ALA A 379 -14.65 0.92 16.36
CA ALA A 379 -15.91 0.57 15.71
C ALA A 379 -15.92 1.00 14.23
N THR A 380 -16.73 0.30 13.44
CA THR A 380 -17.01 0.63 12.04
C THR A 380 -18.46 0.30 11.72
N GLY A 381 -19.01 0.91 10.66
CA GLY A 381 -20.26 0.47 10.09
C GLY A 381 -20.10 -0.83 9.27
N PRO A 382 -21.21 -1.40 8.74
CA PRO A 382 -21.16 -2.63 7.95
C PRO A 382 -20.62 -2.45 6.53
N LEU A 383 -20.48 -1.23 6.02
CA LEU A 383 -20.11 -0.95 4.63
C LEU A 383 -18.57 -0.85 4.49
N MET A 384 -17.88 -1.98 4.60
CA MET A 384 -16.41 -2.08 4.59
C MET A 384 -15.88 -2.82 3.35
N ASP A 385 -16.47 -2.63 2.18
CA ASP A 385 -16.15 -3.40 0.97
C ASP A 385 -14.68 -3.28 0.52
N ASN A 386 -14.04 -2.14 0.77
CA ASN A 386 -12.60 -1.98 0.47
C ASN A 386 -11.70 -2.81 1.41
N TRP A 387 -12.25 -3.30 2.52
CA TRP A 387 -11.56 -3.98 3.61
C TRP A 387 -12.14 -5.36 3.92
N ARG A 388 -12.88 -5.97 2.99
CA ARG A 388 -13.61 -7.23 3.20
C ARG A 388 -12.74 -8.33 3.81
N GLU A 389 -11.54 -8.53 3.29
CA GLU A 389 -10.60 -9.52 3.81
C GLU A 389 -10.07 -9.16 5.20
N ALA A 390 -9.80 -7.86 5.42
CA ALA A 390 -9.41 -7.36 6.73
C ALA A 390 -10.53 -7.54 7.77
N MET A 391 -11.80 -7.38 7.37
CA MET A 391 -12.95 -7.61 8.26
C MET A 391 -13.03 -9.06 8.76
N ILE A 392 -12.67 -10.03 7.93
CA ILE A 392 -12.60 -11.44 8.34
C ILE A 392 -11.49 -11.63 9.38
N LEU A 393 -10.31 -11.05 9.12
CA LEU A 393 -9.16 -11.13 10.02
C LEU A 393 -9.40 -10.38 11.34
N LEU A 394 -10.13 -9.28 11.30
CA LEU A 394 -10.34 -8.36 12.41
C LEU A 394 -11.69 -8.56 13.12
N GLN A 395 -12.44 -9.63 12.85
CA GLN A 395 -13.78 -9.85 13.40
C GLN A 395 -13.82 -9.80 14.93
N ASP A 396 -12.74 -10.24 15.61
CA ASP A 396 -12.63 -10.25 17.06
C ASP A 396 -12.06 -8.94 17.64
N TYR A 397 -11.67 -8.00 16.78
CA TYR A 397 -11.01 -6.74 17.16
C TYR A 397 -11.88 -5.50 16.83
N LEU A 398 -12.85 -5.65 15.95
CA LEU A 398 -13.71 -4.55 15.48
C LEU A 398 -15.14 -4.71 16.00
N HIS A 399 -15.70 -3.59 16.43
CA HIS A 399 -17.13 -3.52 16.76
C HIS A 399 -17.93 -2.98 15.58
N ILE A 400 -19.04 -3.64 15.23
CA ILE A 400 -19.91 -3.22 14.12
C ILE A 400 -21.10 -2.44 14.67
N VAL A 401 -21.14 -1.15 14.38
CA VAL A 401 -22.28 -0.28 14.67
C VAL A 401 -23.18 -0.16 13.44
N ARG A 402 -24.49 -0.08 13.61
CA ARG A 402 -25.44 -0.08 12.49
C ARG A 402 -26.28 1.20 12.40
N ASP A 403 -26.38 1.92 13.50
CA ASP A 403 -27.24 3.08 13.66
C ASP A 403 -26.74 4.00 14.79
N VAL A 404 -27.45 5.08 15.01
CA VAL A 404 -27.18 6.07 16.06
C VAL A 404 -27.18 5.44 17.46
N ALA A 405 -28.11 4.52 17.72
CA ALA A 405 -28.26 3.91 19.05
C ALA A 405 -27.05 3.03 19.39
N THR A 406 -26.68 2.13 18.48
CA THR A 406 -25.51 1.24 18.67
C THR A 406 -24.19 2.03 18.71
N LEU A 407 -24.08 3.14 17.98
CA LEU A 407 -22.93 4.01 18.07
C LEU A 407 -22.87 4.75 19.42
N ALA A 408 -24.00 5.21 19.94
CA ALA A 408 -24.07 5.85 21.26
C ALA A 408 -23.75 4.85 22.40
N GLU A 409 -24.17 3.60 22.28
CA GLU A 409 -23.80 2.53 23.20
C GLU A 409 -22.29 2.28 23.18
N TRP A 410 -21.68 2.20 22.00
CA TRP A 410 -20.24 2.09 21.84
C TRP A 410 -19.47 3.26 22.48
N MET A 411 -19.91 4.49 22.28
CA MET A 411 -19.33 5.68 22.94
C MET A 411 -19.39 5.63 24.46
N ASN A 412 -20.41 4.97 25.02
CA ASN A 412 -20.62 4.89 26.46
C ASN A 412 -19.85 3.75 27.13
N ALA A 413 -19.62 2.66 26.46
CA ALA A 413 -19.03 1.45 27.02
C ALA A 413 -18.01 0.79 26.07
N PRO A 414 -16.98 1.54 25.61
CA PRO A 414 -15.91 0.89 24.87
C PRO A 414 -15.12 -0.04 25.82
N PRO A 415 -14.51 -1.14 25.31
CA PRO A 415 -13.58 -1.91 26.12
C PRO A 415 -12.37 -1.04 26.51
N SER A 416 -11.72 -1.37 27.62
CA SER A 416 -10.61 -0.57 28.16
C SER A 416 -9.39 -0.49 27.23
N THR A 417 -9.14 -1.54 26.45
CA THR A 417 -8.07 -1.62 25.45
C THR A 417 -8.45 -2.59 24.33
N ALA A 418 -7.98 -2.34 23.11
CA ALA A 418 -8.03 -3.33 22.06
C ALA A 418 -6.83 -4.30 22.19
N SER A 419 -7.08 -5.60 22.09
CA SER A 419 -5.98 -6.56 21.98
C SER A 419 -5.27 -6.35 20.64
N THR A 420 -3.93 -6.23 20.66
CA THR A 420 -3.10 -6.10 19.46
C THR A 420 -2.27 -7.36 19.21
N ALA A 421 -2.41 -8.38 20.05
CA ALA A 421 -1.57 -9.59 20.02
C ALA A 421 -1.61 -10.35 18.68
N GLY A 422 -2.74 -10.27 17.95
CA GLY A 422 -2.89 -10.88 16.61
C GLY A 422 -2.50 -9.99 15.44
N LEU A 423 -2.14 -8.72 15.68
CA LEU A 423 -1.81 -7.74 14.64
C LEU A 423 -0.31 -7.66 14.36
N GLN A 424 0.44 -8.76 14.50
CA GLN A 424 1.87 -8.80 14.18
C GLN A 424 2.10 -8.59 12.68
N ARG A 425 3.28 -8.09 12.33
CA ARG A 425 3.73 -7.93 10.94
C ARG A 425 3.86 -9.29 10.26
N SER A 426 2.74 -9.82 9.74
CA SER A 426 2.66 -11.18 9.21
C SER A 426 2.96 -11.25 7.71
N VAL A 427 2.62 -10.23 6.94
CA VAL A 427 2.78 -10.20 5.48
C VAL A 427 4.25 -9.95 5.11
N VAL A 428 4.85 -8.91 5.68
CA VAL A 428 6.26 -8.54 5.43
C VAL A 428 7.20 -9.68 5.85
N SER A 429 6.92 -10.36 6.96
CA SER A 429 7.75 -11.49 7.45
C SER A 429 7.77 -12.69 6.49
N ARG A 430 6.76 -12.85 5.63
CA ARG A 430 6.72 -13.86 4.56
C ARG A 430 7.33 -13.36 3.26
N LEU A 431 7.10 -12.08 2.93
CA LEU A 431 7.54 -11.49 1.66
C LEU A 431 9.05 -11.25 1.60
N SER A 432 9.63 -10.66 2.66
CA SER A 432 11.05 -10.28 2.65
C SER A 432 11.99 -11.46 2.46
N PRO A 433 11.86 -12.61 3.18
CA PRO A 433 12.69 -13.77 2.93
C PRO A 433 12.56 -14.29 1.49
N ARG A 434 11.33 -14.37 0.95
CA ARG A 434 11.08 -14.84 -0.41
C ARG A 434 11.70 -13.92 -1.47
N ILE A 435 11.67 -12.61 -1.25
CA ILE A 435 12.34 -11.65 -2.14
C ILE A 435 13.85 -11.86 -2.09
N LEU A 436 14.43 -11.96 -0.89
CA LEU A 436 15.87 -12.15 -0.71
C LEU A 436 16.35 -13.48 -1.31
N GLU A 437 15.61 -14.58 -1.12
CA GLU A 437 15.85 -15.86 -1.77
C GLU A 437 15.83 -15.74 -3.30
N THR A 438 14.84 -15.05 -3.85
CA THR A 438 14.74 -14.77 -5.29
C THR A 438 15.95 -13.99 -5.83
N LEU A 439 16.59 -13.18 -4.99
CA LEU A 439 17.81 -12.43 -5.33
C LEU A 439 19.09 -13.28 -5.13
N GLY A 440 18.99 -14.54 -4.67
CA GLY A 440 20.10 -15.41 -4.32
C GLY A 440 20.82 -15.00 -3.04
N ARG A 441 20.06 -14.59 -2.02
CA ARG A 441 20.56 -14.08 -0.74
C ARG A 441 19.92 -14.75 0.45
#